data_e9ff0fdc795b41d1696cbcb22a4c2cbd
#
_entry.id   e9ff0fdc795b41d1696cbcb22a4c2cbd
#
_cell.length_a   1.000
_cell.length_b   1.000
_cell.length_c   1.000
_cell.angle_alpha   90.00
_cell.angle_beta   90.00
_cell.angle_gamma   90.00
#
_symmetry.space_group_name_H-M   'P 1'
#
loop_
_entity.id
_entity.type
_entity.pdbx_description
1 polymer ?
#
loop_
_entity_poly.entity_id
_entity_poly.type
_entity_poly.pdbx_seq_one_letter_code
_entity_poly.pdbx_strand_id
1 'polypeptide(L)'
;MIDGPVSLPGNDYYGAKSKREAAAIAAEKVLAEQQARTVVPTYNNPVTVSARWVPDEKGGQIEIRFELFKGFHVYREVSEKDPYISVTIDTEVLQGFQLGSAIFPPARPFGTPGTTVYDDAFTVLVPIEGKLSGPVSCTVGWQSCDDKMCTPPQSVTFRFMIR
;
A
#
# COMPACT_ATOMS: atom_id res chain seq x y z
N MET A 1 12.31 15.87 11.91
CA MET A 1 11.83 15.69 11.84
C MET A 1 11.22 15.33 11.64
N ILE A 2 11.20 15.24 11.29
CA ILE A 2 10.68 14.96 11.01
C ILE A 2 9.98 14.84 11.09
N ASP A 3 9.69 15.13 10.95
CA ASP A 3 8.96 14.99 10.94
C ASP A 3 8.34 15.23 10.63
N GLY A 4 8.20 15.50 10.17
CA GLY A 4 7.65 15.74 9.65
C GLY A 4 7.07 15.80 9.06
N PRO A 5 6.66 16.17 8.73
CA PRO A 5 6.06 16.20 8.13
C PRO A 5 5.34 16.02 7.85
N VAL A 6 4.92 16.23 7.55
CA VAL A 6 4.37 15.96 7.22
C VAL A 6 3.55 15.88 6.99
N SER A 7 2.96 16.06 6.77
CA SER A 7 2.22 15.93 6.48
C SER A 7 1.51 15.76 6.31
N LEU A 8 1.10 15.89 5.95
CA LEU A 8 0.49 15.65 5.57
C LEU A 8 -0.11 15.26 5.34
N PRO A 9 -0.40 15.17 5.68
CA PRO A 9 -0.86 14.70 5.00
C PRO A 9 -1.66 14.59 4.38
N GLY A 10 -1.88 14.41 4.30
CA GLY A 10 -2.53 14.31 3.46
C GLY A 10 -2.89 15.23 2.67
N ASN A 11 -2.76 15.86 2.55
CA ASN A 11 -3.15 16.61 1.85
C ASN A 11 -2.53 16.95 0.83
N ASP A 12 -1.89 16.83 0.55
CA ASP A 12 -1.31 17.22 -0.31
C ASP A 12 -1.21 16.49 -1.33
N TYR A 13 -1.29 16.25 -1.91
CA TYR A 13 -1.18 15.57 -2.80
C TYR A 13 -1.45 15.85 -3.92
N TYR A 14 -1.42 16.51 -4.30
CA TYR A 14 -1.80 16.84 -5.26
C TYR A 14 -0.87 16.96 -6.16
N GLY A 15 -0.26 17.47 -6.70
CA GLY A 15 0.62 17.11 -7.56
C GLY A 15 0.84 15.77 -7.07
N ALA A 16 0.26 14.86 -7.63
CA ALA A 16 0.22 13.59 -7.06
C ALA A 16 1.56 13.10 -6.64
N LYS A 17 2.59 13.47 -7.38
CA LYS A 17 3.85 13.05 -7.05
C LYS A 17 4.38 13.67 -5.81
N SER A 18 4.30 14.95 -5.69
CA SER A 18 4.76 15.59 -4.49
C SER A 18 3.91 15.25 -3.33
N LYS A 19 2.63 14.98 -3.55
CA LYS A 19 1.84 14.57 -2.48
C LYS A 19 2.18 13.25 -2.00
N ARG A 20 2.51 12.37 -2.88
CA ARG A 20 2.91 11.04 -2.52
C ARG A 20 4.19 11.11 -1.73
N GLU A 21 5.10 12.00 -2.10
CA GLU A 21 6.33 12.20 -1.38
C GLU A 21 6.07 12.74 0.01
N ALA A 22 5.18 13.70 0.13
CA ALA A 22 4.85 14.25 1.43
C ALA A 22 4.21 13.21 2.33
N ALA A 23 3.33 12.40 1.78
CA ALA A 23 2.70 11.35 2.54
C ALA A 23 3.73 10.31 2.98
N ALA A 24 4.67 10.00 2.12
CA ALA A 24 5.71 9.05 2.44
C ALA A 24 6.59 9.55 3.57
N ILE A 25 6.94 10.82 3.54
CA ILE A 25 7.74 11.41 4.61
C ILE A 25 7.00 11.34 5.93
N ALA A 26 5.74 11.69 5.92
CA ALA A 26 4.94 11.64 7.12
C ALA A 26 4.79 10.22 7.65
N ALA A 27 4.70 9.25 6.75
CA ALA A 27 4.50 7.87 7.14
C ALA A 27 5.77 7.19 7.62
N GLU A 28 6.91 7.58 7.10
CA GLU A 28 8.16 6.92 7.44
C GLU A 28 8.45 6.84 8.91
N LYS A 29 8.10 7.85 9.61
CA LYS A 29 8.45 7.90 11.02
C LYS A 29 7.73 6.88 11.86
N VAL A 30 6.73 6.22 11.34
CA VAL A 30 5.96 5.26 12.13
C VAL A 30 6.07 3.85 11.63
N LEU A 31 6.88 3.63 10.61
CA LEU A 31 6.85 2.35 9.95
C LEU A 31 7.18 1.17 10.86
N ALA A 32 8.17 1.30 11.68
CA ALA A 32 8.63 0.19 12.49
C ALA A 32 7.57 -0.26 13.49
N GLU A 33 6.93 0.67 14.10
CA GLU A 33 5.89 0.34 15.06
C GLU A 33 4.63 -0.12 14.38
N GLN A 34 4.28 0.50 13.28
CA GLN A 34 3.04 0.17 12.60
C GLN A 34 3.05 -1.20 11.97
N GLN A 35 4.21 -1.67 11.58
CA GLN A 35 4.31 -3.00 11.03
C GLN A 35 3.83 -4.07 11.98
N ALA A 36 3.98 -3.84 13.26
CA ALA A 36 3.65 -4.82 14.27
C ALA A 36 2.26 -4.61 14.85
N ARG A 37 1.55 -3.59 14.42
CA ARG A 37 0.25 -3.28 15.03
C ARG A 37 -0.87 -3.43 14.04
N THR A 38 -2.03 -3.84 14.56
CA THR A 38 -3.24 -3.88 13.77
C THR A 38 -4.04 -2.62 14.06
N VAL A 39 -4.37 -1.88 13.02
CA VAL A 39 -5.18 -0.69 13.13
C VAL A 39 -6.53 -1.00 12.50
N VAL A 40 -7.59 -0.74 13.24
CA VAL A 40 -8.93 -1.05 12.76
C VAL A 40 -9.44 0.10 11.89
N PRO A 41 -9.93 -0.18 10.69
CA PRO A 41 -10.47 0.88 9.84
C PRO A 41 -11.76 1.46 10.41
N THR A 42 -12.01 2.72 10.09
CA THR A 42 -13.19 3.44 10.51
C THR A 42 -13.79 4.15 9.32
N TYR A 43 -14.95 4.74 9.50
CA TYR A 43 -15.58 5.49 8.40
C TYR A 43 -14.68 6.63 7.92
N ASN A 44 -14.00 7.31 8.83
CA ASN A 44 -13.13 8.43 8.47
C ASN A 44 -11.76 8.00 7.99
N ASN A 45 -11.39 6.76 8.23
CA ASN A 45 -10.14 6.18 7.76
C ASN A 45 -10.45 4.76 7.29
N PRO A 46 -11.12 4.64 6.14
CA PRO A 46 -11.74 3.38 5.76
C PRO A 46 -10.78 2.28 5.32
N VAL A 47 -9.54 2.61 5.02
CA VAL A 47 -8.58 1.59 4.62
C VAL A 47 -7.34 1.74 5.49
N THR A 48 -6.96 0.66 6.16
CA THR A 48 -5.72 0.63 6.91
C THR A 48 -4.81 -0.40 6.27
N VAL A 49 -3.54 -0.07 6.18
CA VAL A 49 -2.55 -0.92 5.53
C VAL A 49 -1.44 -1.19 6.52
N SER A 50 -1.06 -2.45 6.62
CA SER A 50 0.10 -2.85 7.42
C SER A 50 0.96 -3.75 6.57
N ALA A 51 2.22 -3.90 6.96
CA ALA A 51 3.15 -4.72 6.21
C ALA A 51 4.12 -5.38 7.16
N ARG A 52 4.60 -6.56 6.77
CA ARG A 52 5.64 -7.24 7.55
C ARG A 52 6.54 -8.03 6.61
N TRP A 53 7.76 -8.22 7.06
CA TRP A 53 8.73 -9.03 6.34
C TRP A 53 8.69 -10.46 6.90
N VAL A 54 8.56 -11.42 6.01
CA VAL A 54 8.51 -12.83 6.37
C VAL A 54 9.67 -13.53 5.65
N PRO A 55 10.73 -13.90 6.38
CA PRO A 55 11.88 -14.55 5.75
C PRO A 55 11.56 -15.99 5.35
N ASP A 56 12.25 -16.46 4.32
CA ASP A 56 12.19 -17.86 3.91
C ASP A 56 13.57 -18.30 3.42
N GLU A 57 13.65 -19.48 2.82
CA GLU A 57 14.94 -20.04 2.42
C GLU A 57 15.61 -19.27 1.29
N LYS A 58 14.84 -18.58 0.47
CA LYS A 58 15.37 -17.87 -0.70
C LYS A 58 15.54 -16.38 -0.46
N GLY A 59 15.07 -15.89 0.64
CA GLY A 59 15.06 -14.48 0.97
C GLY A 59 13.86 -14.20 1.83
N GLY A 60 12.70 -13.96 1.22
CA GLY A 60 11.49 -13.76 1.97
C GLY A 60 10.42 -13.08 1.14
N GLN A 61 9.44 -12.56 1.82
CA GLN A 61 8.39 -11.81 1.16
C GLN A 61 7.86 -10.72 2.08
N ILE A 62 7.37 -9.66 1.49
CA ILE A 62 6.64 -8.64 2.23
C ILE A 62 5.17 -9.02 2.13
N GLU A 63 4.50 -9.09 3.27
CA GLU A 63 3.06 -9.30 3.32
C GLU A 63 2.41 -7.96 3.61
N ILE A 64 1.58 -7.50 2.69
CA ILE A 64 0.90 -6.21 2.81
C ILE A 64 -0.57 -6.50 3.03
N ARG A 65 -1.07 -6.11 4.20
CA ARG A 65 -2.43 -6.40 4.60
C ARG A 65 -3.29 -5.15 4.52
N PHE A 66 -4.40 -5.26 3.79
CA PHE A 66 -5.40 -4.20 3.70
C PHE A 66 -6.61 -4.60 4.51
N GLU A 67 -7.07 -3.70 5.37
CA GLU A 67 -8.33 -3.87 6.09
C GLU A 67 -9.25 -2.75 5.63
N LEU A 68 -10.48 -3.08 5.34
CA LEU A 68 -11.43 -2.11 4.79
C LEU A 68 -12.63 -1.97 5.71
N PHE A 69 -13.07 -0.72 5.91
CA PHE A 69 -14.31 -0.47 6.62
C PHE A 69 -15.48 -0.92 5.74
N LYS A 70 -16.48 -1.51 6.36
CA LYS A 70 -17.63 -2.05 5.64
C LYS A 70 -18.24 -0.99 4.72
N GLY A 71 -18.50 -1.38 3.48
CA GLY A 71 -19.10 -0.48 2.49
C GLY A 71 -18.09 0.20 1.59
N PHE A 72 -16.80 0.08 1.89
CA PHE A 72 -15.76 0.67 1.06
C PHE A 72 -15.08 -0.40 0.22
N HIS A 73 -14.52 0.03 -0.90
CA HIS A 73 -13.74 -0.85 -1.77
C HIS A 73 -12.53 -0.09 -2.31
N VAL A 74 -11.53 -0.84 -2.73
CA VAL A 74 -10.35 -0.32 -3.44
C VAL A 74 -10.25 -1.05 -4.76
N TYR A 75 -9.54 -0.44 -5.72
CA TYR A 75 -9.51 -0.94 -7.09
C TYR A 75 -8.25 -1.76 -7.35
N ARG A 76 -8.43 -2.93 -7.94
CA ARG A 76 -7.32 -3.76 -8.39
C ARG A 76 -6.93 -3.39 -9.80
N GLU A 77 -7.93 -3.32 -10.68
CA GLU A 77 -7.76 -2.91 -12.06
C GLU A 77 -8.82 -1.87 -12.37
N VAL A 78 -8.48 -0.92 -13.22
CA VAL A 78 -9.41 0.15 -13.56
C VAL A 78 -9.47 0.27 -15.07
N SER A 79 -10.68 0.26 -15.61
CA SER A 79 -10.91 0.48 -17.04
C SER A 79 -10.43 1.88 -17.43
N GLU A 80 -9.95 2.03 -18.65
CA GLU A 80 -9.54 3.32 -19.16
C GLU A 80 -10.64 4.36 -19.09
N LYS A 81 -11.87 3.91 -19.04
CA LYS A 81 -13.03 4.81 -18.99
C LYS A 81 -13.35 5.32 -17.60
N ASP A 82 -12.73 4.75 -16.58
CA ASP A 82 -13.00 5.10 -15.19
C ASP A 82 -11.91 6.01 -14.65
N PRO A 83 -12.29 6.98 -13.79
CA PRO A 83 -11.32 7.94 -13.26
C PRO A 83 -10.64 7.48 -11.97
N TYR A 84 -10.80 6.23 -11.59
CA TYR A 84 -10.34 5.75 -10.30
C TYR A 84 -8.86 5.36 -10.33
N ILE A 85 -8.28 5.24 -9.15
CA ILE A 85 -6.86 4.90 -9.00
C ILE A 85 -6.76 3.53 -8.36
N SER A 86 -6.03 2.64 -9.01
CA SER A 86 -5.86 1.28 -8.52
C SER A 86 -4.81 1.21 -7.42
N VAL A 87 -4.82 0.13 -6.67
CA VAL A 87 -3.78 -0.17 -5.69
C VAL A 87 -2.44 -0.30 -6.41
N THR A 88 -1.43 0.38 -5.89
CA THR A 88 -0.08 0.30 -6.43
C THR A 88 0.88 -0.17 -5.35
N ILE A 89 1.83 -1.00 -5.75
CA ILE A 89 2.88 -1.51 -4.87
C ILE A 89 4.20 -1.22 -5.56
N ASP A 90 5.01 -0.37 -4.95
CA ASP A 90 6.28 0.04 -5.52
C ASP A 90 7.37 -0.31 -4.52
N THR A 91 8.18 -1.32 -4.82
CA THR A 91 9.17 -1.83 -3.91
C THR A 91 10.56 -1.53 -4.44
N GLU A 92 11.42 -1.04 -3.55
CA GLU A 92 12.81 -0.76 -3.86
C GLU A 92 13.70 -1.65 -3.03
N VAL A 93 14.61 -2.33 -3.69
CA VAL A 93 15.56 -3.24 -3.04
C VAL A 93 16.96 -2.87 -3.45
N LEU A 94 17.93 -3.25 -2.63
CA LEU A 94 19.32 -3.05 -2.94
C LEU A 94 19.75 -4.00 -4.06
N GLN A 95 20.84 -3.62 -4.72
CA GLN A 95 21.47 -4.49 -5.70
C GLN A 95 21.84 -5.81 -5.04
N GLY A 96 21.60 -6.90 -5.73
CA GLY A 96 21.84 -8.24 -5.19
C GLY A 96 20.57 -8.93 -4.74
N PHE A 97 19.47 -8.18 -4.62
CA PHE A 97 18.16 -8.79 -4.38
C PHE A 97 17.43 -8.88 -5.70
N GLN A 98 16.60 -9.89 -5.83
CA GLN A 98 15.70 -10.01 -6.96
C GLN A 98 14.28 -9.78 -6.49
N LEU A 99 13.64 -8.80 -7.08
CA LEU A 99 12.26 -8.46 -6.75
C LEU A 99 11.32 -9.23 -7.67
N GLY A 100 10.43 -10.02 -7.07
CA GLY A 100 9.39 -10.69 -7.84
C GLY A 100 8.17 -9.79 -8.03
N SER A 101 7.26 -10.24 -8.87
CA SER A 101 6.02 -9.52 -9.09
C SER A 101 5.11 -9.63 -7.89
N ALA A 102 4.43 -8.56 -7.56
CA ALA A 102 3.45 -8.58 -6.48
C ALA A 102 2.33 -9.57 -6.83
N ILE A 103 1.93 -10.36 -5.85
CA ILE A 103 0.89 -11.37 -6.01
C ILE A 103 -0.36 -10.86 -5.34
N PHE A 104 -1.36 -10.57 -6.15
CA PHE A 104 -2.65 -10.09 -5.67
C PHE A 104 -3.65 -11.24 -5.65
N PRO A 105 -4.54 -11.29 -4.64
CA PRO A 105 -5.61 -12.28 -4.67
C PRO A 105 -6.63 -11.94 -5.76
N PRO A 106 -7.52 -12.87 -6.08
CA PRO A 106 -8.56 -12.57 -7.05
C PRO A 106 -9.44 -11.41 -6.61
N ALA A 107 -9.79 -10.55 -7.56
CA ALA A 107 -10.67 -9.41 -7.32
C ALA A 107 -11.96 -9.66 -8.09
N ARG A 108 -13.02 -8.94 -7.72
CA ARG A 108 -14.31 -9.14 -8.39
C ARG A 108 -14.62 -8.01 -9.36
N PRO A 109 -15.34 -8.30 -10.43
CA PRO A 109 -15.76 -7.26 -11.37
C PRO A 109 -16.65 -6.22 -10.66
N PHE A 110 -16.53 -4.99 -11.10
CA PHE A 110 -17.30 -3.91 -10.49
C PHE A 110 -17.57 -2.82 -11.51
N GLY A 111 -18.84 -2.60 -11.79
CA GLY A 111 -19.23 -1.53 -12.70
C GLY A 111 -18.78 -1.76 -14.14
N THR A 112 -17.91 -0.88 -14.62
CA THR A 112 -17.43 -0.91 -16.00
C THR A 112 -16.61 -2.17 -16.28
N PRO A 113 -16.83 -2.85 -17.43
CA PRO A 113 -15.99 -4.01 -17.77
C PRO A 113 -14.50 -3.63 -17.76
N GLY A 114 -13.70 -4.44 -17.11
CA GLY A 114 -12.27 -4.19 -16.96
C GLY A 114 -11.91 -3.60 -15.60
N THR A 115 -12.89 -3.17 -14.83
CA THR A 115 -12.65 -2.66 -13.48
C THR A 115 -12.95 -3.77 -12.47
N THR A 116 -12.00 -3.98 -11.56
CA THR A 116 -12.15 -4.97 -10.49
C THR A 116 -11.80 -4.34 -9.15
N VAL A 117 -12.42 -4.85 -8.10
CA VAL A 117 -12.26 -4.28 -6.75
C VAL A 117 -12.08 -5.36 -5.71
N TYR A 118 -11.57 -4.91 -4.55
CA TYR A 118 -11.63 -5.64 -3.30
C TYR A 118 -12.56 -4.88 -2.37
N ASP A 119 -13.48 -5.57 -1.75
CA ASP A 119 -14.38 -4.96 -0.77
C ASP A 119 -14.31 -5.67 0.58
N ASP A 120 -13.36 -6.57 0.73
CA ASP A 120 -13.04 -7.21 2.00
C ASP A 120 -11.54 -7.13 2.22
N ALA A 121 -11.10 -7.43 3.42
CA ALA A 121 -9.69 -7.46 3.75
C ALA A 121 -8.95 -8.42 2.81
N PHE A 122 -7.74 -8.05 2.43
CA PHE A 122 -6.93 -8.90 1.55
C PHE A 122 -5.45 -8.66 1.81
N THR A 123 -4.64 -9.59 1.33
CA THR A 123 -3.19 -9.54 1.48
C THR A 123 -2.52 -9.63 0.12
N VAL A 124 -1.55 -8.75 -0.10
CA VAL A 124 -0.69 -8.79 -1.30
C VAL A 124 0.68 -9.27 -0.85
N LEU A 125 1.28 -10.16 -1.62
CA LEU A 125 2.59 -10.71 -1.31
C LEU A 125 3.60 -10.19 -2.31
N VAL A 126 4.77 -9.75 -1.82
CA VAL A 126 5.85 -9.30 -2.69
C VAL A 126 7.07 -10.17 -2.40
N PRO A 127 7.37 -11.14 -3.27
CA PRO A 127 8.52 -12.00 -3.05
C PRO A 127 9.82 -11.27 -3.34
N ILE A 128 10.83 -11.51 -2.51
CA ILE A 128 12.15 -10.92 -2.70
C ILE A 128 13.17 -12.03 -2.42
N GLU A 129 14.02 -12.28 -3.41
CA GLU A 129 15.06 -13.30 -3.28
C GLU A 129 16.42 -12.65 -3.06
N GLY A 130 17.22 -13.25 -2.21
CA GLY A 130 18.56 -12.76 -1.95
C GLY A 130 18.97 -13.10 -0.53
N LYS A 131 20.26 -13.12 -0.32
CA LYS A 131 20.82 -13.46 1.00
C LYS A 131 21.61 -12.32 1.61
N LEU A 132 21.44 -11.13 1.04
CA LEU A 132 22.13 -9.96 1.56
C LEU A 132 21.31 -9.34 2.66
N SER A 133 21.97 -8.55 3.49
CA SER A 133 21.30 -7.72 4.47
C SER A 133 21.13 -6.33 3.88
N GLY A 134 20.16 -5.60 4.36
CA GLY A 134 20.03 -4.22 3.95
C GLY A 134 18.58 -3.77 3.98
N PRO A 135 18.36 -2.49 3.67
CA PRO A 135 17.01 -1.94 3.71
C PRO A 135 16.23 -2.30 2.46
N VAL A 136 14.93 -2.49 2.66
CA VAL A 136 13.96 -2.66 1.60
C VAL A 136 12.83 -1.70 1.91
N SER A 137 12.38 -0.94 0.92
CA SER A 137 11.24 -0.06 1.12
C SER A 137 10.12 -0.42 0.15
N CYS A 138 8.90 -0.21 0.60
CA CYS A 138 7.73 -0.55 -0.18
C CYS A 138 6.70 0.56 0.00
N THR A 139 6.33 1.21 -1.08
CA THR A 139 5.32 2.26 -1.07
C THR A 139 4.04 1.70 -1.62
N VAL A 140 2.98 1.80 -0.84
CA VAL A 140 1.67 1.27 -1.18
C VAL A 140 0.73 2.44 -1.38
N GLY A 141 0.05 2.47 -2.51
CA GLY A 141 -0.92 3.52 -2.80
C GLY A 141 -2.28 2.95 -3.09
N TRP A 142 -3.33 3.70 -2.79
CA TRP A 142 -4.70 3.26 -3.03
C TRP A 142 -5.64 4.46 -3.03
N GLN A 143 -6.84 4.21 -3.53
CA GLN A 143 -7.97 5.12 -3.40
C GLN A 143 -9.17 4.28 -2.99
N SER A 144 -9.91 4.72 -1.98
CA SER A 144 -11.09 3.99 -1.54
C SER A 144 -12.35 4.77 -1.87
N CYS A 145 -13.40 4.04 -2.17
CA CYS A 145 -14.69 4.62 -2.51
C CYS A 145 -15.80 3.85 -1.81
N ASP A 146 -16.88 4.53 -1.47
CA ASP A 146 -18.11 3.85 -1.13
C ASP A 146 -19.11 4.07 -2.30
N ASP A 147 -20.38 3.89 -2.09
CA ASP A 147 -21.34 4.03 -3.17
C ASP A 147 -21.68 5.48 -3.49
N LYS A 148 -21.11 6.44 -2.78
CA LYS A 148 -21.41 7.85 -2.94
C LYS A 148 -20.21 8.72 -3.24
N MET A 149 -19.07 8.36 -2.72
CA MET A 149 -17.90 9.23 -2.84
C MET A 149 -16.60 8.42 -2.78
N CYS A 150 -15.55 9.04 -3.27
CA CYS A 150 -14.20 8.48 -3.17
C CYS A 150 -13.34 9.36 -2.29
N THR A 151 -12.46 8.75 -1.53
CA THR A 151 -11.46 9.50 -0.77
C THR A 151 -10.35 9.94 -1.71
N PRO A 152 -9.58 10.96 -1.34
CA PRO A 152 -8.39 11.29 -2.11
C PRO A 152 -7.41 10.12 -2.10
N PRO A 153 -6.57 9.99 -3.12
CA PRO A 153 -5.55 8.93 -3.13
C PRO A 153 -4.64 9.05 -1.91
N GLN A 154 -4.23 7.91 -1.39
CA GLN A 154 -3.38 7.84 -0.22
C GLN A 154 -2.21 6.93 -0.49
N SER A 155 -1.12 7.10 0.25
CA SER A 155 0.02 6.19 0.16
C SER A 155 0.73 6.12 1.50
N VAL A 156 1.46 5.03 1.70
CA VAL A 156 2.29 4.82 2.87
C VAL A 156 3.54 4.07 2.43
N THR A 157 4.67 4.40 3.03
CA THR A 157 5.93 3.72 2.75
C THR A 157 6.36 2.93 3.97
N PHE A 158 6.65 1.66 3.75
CA PHE A 158 7.17 0.77 4.78
C PHE A 158 8.64 0.50 4.50
N ARG A 159 9.43 0.41 5.55
CA ARG A 159 10.84 0.07 5.44
C ARG A 159 11.16 -1.09 6.33
N PHE A 160 11.96 -2.00 5.80
CA PHE A 160 12.37 -3.19 6.53
C PHE A 160 13.87 -3.32 6.44
N MET A 161 14.48 -3.81 7.50
CA MET A 161 15.89 -4.15 7.48
C MET A 161 15.98 -5.66 7.41
N ILE A 162 16.44 -6.16 6.28
CA ILE A 162 16.63 -7.60 6.08
C ILE A 162 17.99 -7.99 6.62
N ARG A 163 18.01 -9.02 7.44
CA ARG A 163 19.26 -9.48 8.07
C ARG A 163 19.54 -10.94 7.79
#